data_8c2f2941df0ab33fc07c8dcca243007f
#
_entry.id   8c2f2941df0ab33fc07c8dcca243007f
#
_cell.length_a   1.000
_cell.length_b   1.000
_cell.length_c   1.000
_cell.angle_alpha   90.00
_cell.angle_beta   90.00
_cell.angle_gamma   90.00
#
_symmetry.space_group_name_H-M   'P 1'
#
loop_
_entity.id
_entity.type
_entity.pdbx_description
1 polymer ?
#
loop_
_entity_poly.entity_id
_entity_poly.type
_entity_poly.pdbx_seq_one_letter_code
_entity_poly.pdbx_strand_id
1 'polypeptide(L)'
;MLGVEPLLREEATEAAVKQVKSPFILHIATHGLFETTTNPKDPTIDKDSLLRSSLVLAGVKEEKIDGDNGLLTALEATGLNLLGTELVVLSACDTGVGGISPGEGVYGLRRAFAIAGAQSQIISLWKVDDQGTKDLMVKYYQRLLDGNIGRTEALRQTQLEMLRGQAGEKYTHPYFWASFIPSGNWLPIPPRQK
;
A
#
# COMPACT_ATOMS: atom_id res chain seq x y z
N MET A 1 14.36 10.91 -8.04
CA MET A 1 13.03 10.71 -8.66
C MET A 1 11.94 11.52 -7.94
N LEU A 2 11.52 11.17 -6.76
CA LEU A 2 10.49 11.93 -6.02
C LEU A 2 11.05 13.13 -5.23
N GLY A 3 12.36 13.26 -5.07
CA GLY A 3 13.03 14.38 -4.40
C GLY A 3 12.73 14.47 -2.89
N VAL A 4 12.38 13.33 -2.26
CA VAL A 4 12.12 13.21 -0.83
C VAL A 4 13.02 12.14 -0.24
N GLU A 5 13.45 12.33 1.01
CA GLU A 5 14.12 11.28 1.77
C GLU A 5 13.07 10.37 2.41
N PRO A 6 13.19 9.05 2.27
CA PRO A 6 12.26 8.11 2.89
C PRO A 6 12.55 7.99 4.39
N LEU A 7 11.49 7.85 5.20
CA LEU A 7 11.62 7.38 6.57
C LEU A 7 11.90 5.87 6.55
N LEU A 8 12.96 5.45 7.21
CA LEU A 8 13.42 4.06 7.19
C LEU A 8 13.62 3.53 8.60
N ARG A 9 13.47 2.21 8.76
CA ARG A 9 13.75 1.51 10.02
C ARG A 9 13.01 2.16 11.20
N GLU A 10 13.74 2.59 12.23
CA GLU A 10 13.18 3.16 13.47
C GLU A 10 12.41 4.48 13.26
N GLU A 11 12.63 5.17 12.14
CA GLU A 11 11.91 6.40 11.80
C GLU A 11 10.54 6.13 11.16
N ALA A 12 10.34 4.94 10.57
CA ALA A 12 9.09 4.57 9.90
C ALA A 12 8.02 4.14 10.91
N THR A 13 7.68 5.01 11.85
CA THR A 13 6.77 4.76 12.96
C THR A 13 5.31 4.99 12.58
N GLU A 14 4.41 4.46 13.38
CA GLU A 14 2.97 4.70 13.30
C GLU A 14 2.65 6.19 13.47
N ALA A 15 3.28 6.85 14.46
CA ALA A 15 3.15 8.28 14.69
C ALA A 15 3.55 9.09 13.46
N ALA A 16 4.63 8.73 12.77
CA ALA A 16 5.08 9.41 11.56
C ALA A 16 4.03 9.31 10.44
N VAL A 17 3.39 8.13 10.28
CA VAL A 17 2.30 7.98 9.30
C VAL A 17 1.05 8.77 9.71
N LYS A 18 0.68 8.77 10.99
CA LYS A 18 -0.47 9.53 11.51
C LYS A 18 -0.29 11.05 11.38
N GLN A 19 0.95 11.55 11.34
CA GLN A 19 1.25 12.98 11.22
C GLN A 19 1.28 13.50 9.78
N VAL A 20 1.12 12.65 8.75
CA VAL A 20 1.09 13.12 7.36
C VAL A 20 -0.08 14.08 7.13
N LYS A 21 0.15 15.12 6.32
CA LYS A 21 -0.86 16.12 5.99
C LYS A 21 -0.93 16.27 4.49
N SER A 22 -1.90 15.64 3.88
CA SER A 22 -2.18 15.73 2.43
C SER A 22 -0.93 15.56 1.56
N PRO A 23 -0.11 14.50 1.77
CA PRO A 23 1.05 14.27 0.93
C PRO A 23 0.60 14.05 -0.52
N PHE A 24 1.32 14.61 -1.48
CA PHE A 24 0.97 14.44 -2.89
C PHE A 24 0.99 12.96 -3.32
N ILE A 25 2.00 12.22 -2.85
CA ILE A 25 2.09 10.76 -2.95
C ILE A 25 2.48 10.21 -1.57
N LEU A 26 1.76 9.21 -1.09
CA LEU A 26 2.11 8.43 0.09
C LEU A 26 2.51 7.02 -0.34
N HIS A 27 3.78 6.65 -0.15
CA HIS A 27 4.25 5.30 -0.44
C HIS A 27 4.65 4.60 0.86
N ILE A 28 3.97 3.51 1.19
CA ILE A 28 4.24 2.67 2.35
C ILE A 28 4.68 1.30 1.86
N ALA A 29 5.92 0.91 2.18
CA ALA A 29 6.48 -0.41 1.90
C ALA A 29 6.76 -1.10 3.24
N THR A 30 5.91 -2.05 3.62
CA THR A 30 5.98 -2.73 4.91
C THR A 30 5.28 -4.08 4.87
N HIS A 31 5.08 -4.71 6.02
CA HIS A 31 4.27 -5.91 6.16
C HIS A 31 2.82 -5.55 6.50
N GLY A 32 1.89 -6.25 5.87
CA GLY A 32 0.48 -6.24 6.27
C GLY A 32 0.19 -7.42 7.19
N LEU A 33 -0.63 -7.21 8.19
CA LEU A 33 -1.21 -8.26 9.03
C LEU A 33 -2.71 -8.29 8.79
N PHE A 34 -3.24 -9.50 8.69
CA PHE A 34 -4.66 -9.72 8.66
C PHE A 34 -5.02 -10.80 9.70
N GLU A 35 -5.84 -10.42 10.65
CA GLU A 35 -6.29 -11.33 11.70
C GLU A 35 -7.53 -12.08 11.24
N THR A 36 -7.44 -13.42 11.21
CA THR A 36 -8.61 -14.29 11.06
C THR A 36 -9.31 -14.47 12.38
N THR A 37 -10.62 -14.46 12.36
CA THR A 37 -11.39 -14.91 13.52
C THR A 37 -11.14 -16.39 13.77
N THR A 38 -10.46 -16.70 14.85
CA THR A 38 -10.29 -18.09 15.32
C THR A 38 -11.55 -18.65 15.96
N ASN A 39 -12.58 -17.83 16.16
CA ASN A 39 -13.81 -18.24 16.79
C ASN A 39 -15.02 -18.05 15.86
N PRO A 40 -15.48 -19.14 15.17
CA PRO A 40 -16.65 -19.09 14.29
C PRO A 40 -17.98 -18.74 15.03
N LYS A 41 -17.95 -18.67 16.37
CA LYS A 41 -19.13 -18.42 17.19
C LYS A 41 -19.24 -16.99 17.70
N ASP A 42 -18.28 -16.11 17.41
CA ASP A 42 -18.38 -14.69 17.77
C ASP A 42 -18.74 -13.84 16.54
N PRO A 43 -20.04 -13.55 16.33
CA PRO A 43 -20.49 -12.77 15.17
C PRO A 43 -20.13 -11.28 15.27
N THR A 44 -19.55 -10.81 16.38
CA THR A 44 -19.23 -9.40 16.56
C THR A 44 -17.87 -9.02 15.94
N ILE A 45 -16.96 -9.99 15.82
CA ILE A 45 -15.63 -9.78 15.22
C ILE A 45 -15.66 -9.95 13.69
N ASP A 46 -16.69 -10.63 13.16
CA ASP A 46 -16.77 -11.05 11.75
C ASP A 46 -17.17 -9.94 10.76
N LYS A 47 -17.52 -8.75 11.24
CA LYS A 47 -18.17 -7.75 10.37
C LYS A 47 -17.27 -6.60 9.93
N ASP A 48 -16.10 -6.38 10.52
CA ASP A 48 -15.32 -5.19 10.17
C ASP A 48 -13.88 -5.53 9.74
N SER A 49 -13.68 -5.64 8.44
CA SER A 49 -12.35 -5.79 7.84
C SER A 49 -11.38 -4.66 8.22
N LEU A 50 -11.92 -3.51 8.70
CA LEU A 50 -11.14 -2.37 9.17
C LEU A 50 -10.42 -2.65 10.50
N LEU A 51 -10.99 -3.50 11.35
CA LEU A 51 -10.36 -3.86 12.63
C LEU A 51 -9.33 -4.99 12.49
N ARG A 52 -9.43 -5.79 11.42
CA ARG A 52 -8.61 -6.98 11.23
C ARG A 52 -7.40 -6.78 10.33
N SER A 53 -7.33 -5.65 9.64
CA SER A 53 -6.24 -5.33 8.73
C SER A 53 -5.33 -4.28 9.34
N SER A 54 -4.03 -4.51 9.36
CA SER A 54 -3.05 -3.59 9.94
C SER A 54 -1.78 -3.54 9.10
N LEU A 55 -1.06 -2.43 9.18
CA LEU A 55 0.29 -2.27 8.69
C LEU A 55 1.27 -2.35 9.85
N VAL A 56 2.33 -3.13 9.69
CA VAL A 56 3.40 -3.26 10.69
C VAL A 56 4.41 -2.15 10.46
N LEU A 57 4.57 -1.29 11.45
CA LEU A 57 5.50 -0.16 11.42
C LEU A 57 6.58 -0.32 12.50
N ALA A 58 7.53 0.60 12.53
CA ALA A 58 8.60 0.55 13.52
C ALA A 58 8.04 0.61 14.95
N GLY A 59 8.65 -0.13 15.86
CA GLY A 59 8.28 -0.17 17.27
C GLY A 59 7.16 -1.14 17.64
N VAL A 60 6.75 -2.05 16.75
CA VAL A 60 5.68 -3.05 17.00
C VAL A 60 5.90 -3.96 18.22
N LYS A 61 7.11 -4.05 18.75
CA LYS A 61 7.45 -4.89 19.91
C LYS A 61 7.65 -4.11 21.21
N GLU A 62 7.49 -2.80 21.18
CA GLU A 62 7.73 -1.93 22.32
C GLU A 62 6.39 -1.58 22.96
N GLU A 63 6.27 -1.76 24.28
CA GLU A 63 5.14 -1.20 25.02
C GLU A 63 5.24 0.34 24.96
N LYS A 64 4.27 0.98 24.32
CA LYS A 64 4.29 2.42 24.14
C LYS A 64 3.33 3.14 25.07
N ILE A 65 3.76 4.32 25.50
CA ILE A 65 3.08 5.15 26.49
C ILE A 65 1.92 5.95 25.89
N ASP A 66 1.88 6.14 24.54
CA ASP A 66 0.97 7.07 23.87
C ASP A 66 -0.03 6.42 22.88
N GLY A 67 -0.32 5.13 23.06
CA GLY A 67 -1.32 4.44 22.23
C GLY A 67 -0.83 3.99 20.85
N ASP A 68 0.36 4.41 20.41
CA ASP A 68 1.01 3.90 19.20
C ASP A 68 1.74 2.59 19.55
N ASN A 69 1.32 1.49 18.97
CA ASN A 69 1.88 0.16 19.21
C ASN A 69 2.66 -0.40 18.00
N GLY A 70 2.90 0.43 16.99
CA GLY A 70 3.55 0.05 15.75
C GLY A 70 2.66 -0.71 14.77
N LEU A 71 1.36 -0.84 15.06
CA LEU A 71 0.36 -1.46 14.21
C LEU A 71 -0.68 -0.42 13.80
N LEU A 72 -0.55 0.13 12.60
CA LEU A 72 -1.57 1.00 12.05
C LEU A 72 -2.73 0.15 11.52
N THR A 73 -3.82 0.08 12.27
CA THR A 73 -5.04 -0.62 11.83
C THR A 73 -5.70 0.11 10.66
N ALA A 74 -6.46 -0.61 9.84
CA ALA A 74 -7.22 0.04 8.78
C ALA A 74 -8.26 1.01 9.36
N LEU A 75 -8.81 0.75 10.55
CA LEU A 75 -9.68 1.71 11.22
C LEU A 75 -8.95 3.03 11.53
N GLU A 76 -7.76 3.00 12.10
CA GLU A 76 -6.94 4.18 12.36
C GLU A 76 -6.56 4.90 11.07
N ALA A 77 -6.24 4.13 10.02
CA ALA A 77 -5.91 4.68 8.71
C ALA A 77 -7.07 5.49 8.08
N THR A 78 -8.34 5.24 8.47
CA THR A 78 -9.47 6.08 8.05
C THR A 78 -9.37 7.52 8.57
N GLY A 79 -8.67 7.72 9.67
CA GLY A 79 -8.46 9.04 10.30
C GLY A 79 -7.27 9.82 9.74
N LEU A 80 -6.51 9.29 8.80
CA LEU A 80 -5.41 10.00 8.17
C LEU A 80 -5.91 11.21 7.37
N ASN A 81 -5.11 12.26 7.32
CA ASN A 81 -5.41 13.41 6.48
C ASN A 81 -4.83 13.21 5.07
N LEU A 82 -5.59 12.59 4.19
CA LEU A 82 -5.21 12.30 2.79
C LEU A 82 -6.06 13.08 1.77
N LEU A 83 -6.84 14.07 2.19
CA LEU A 83 -7.54 14.96 1.26
C LEU A 83 -6.54 15.67 0.35
N GLY A 84 -6.69 15.50 -0.97
CA GLY A 84 -5.73 16.04 -1.95
C GLY A 84 -4.51 15.15 -2.19
N THR A 85 -4.40 13.99 -1.52
CA THR A 85 -3.40 12.97 -1.87
C THR A 85 -3.78 12.30 -3.17
N GLU A 86 -2.93 12.47 -4.18
CA GLU A 86 -3.19 11.95 -5.52
C GLU A 86 -3.02 10.44 -5.63
N LEU A 87 -2.06 9.89 -4.88
CA LEU A 87 -1.74 8.47 -4.95
C LEU A 87 -1.26 7.92 -3.61
N VAL A 88 -1.86 6.83 -3.16
CA VAL A 88 -1.30 5.95 -2.12
C VAL A 88 -0.75 4.69 -2.79
N VAL A 89 0.51 4.37 -2.55
CA VAL A 89 1.12 3.09 -2.95
C VAL A 89 1.35 2.27 -1.71
N LEU A 90 0.74 1.10 -1.65
CA LEU A 90 0.86 0.17 -0.55
C LEU A 90 1.52 -1.12 -1.04
N SER A 91 2.80 -1.24 -0.76
CA SER A 91 3.55 -2.48 -0.94
C SER A 91 3.61 -3.22 0.39
N ALA A 92 2.47 -3.78 0.79
CA ALA A 92 2.31 -4.52 2.03
C ALA A 92 1.68 -5.87 1.71
N CYS A 93 2.43 -6.91 2.00
CA CYS A 93 2.00 -8.28 1.75
C CYS A 93 1.22 -8.79 2.95
N ASP A 94 0.14 -9.51 2.70
CA ASP A 94 -0.54 -10.28 3.72
C ASP A 94 0.38 -11.36 4.26
N THR A 95 0.78 -11.23 5.53
CA THR A 95 1.50 -12.25 6.28
C THR A 95 0.54 -13.05 7.16
N GLY A 96 -0.72 -13.16 6.73
CA GLY A 96 -1.78 -13.82 7.49
C GLY A 96 -1.38 -15.18 8.02
N VAL A 97 -1.32 -15.30 9.33
CA VAL A 97 -1.14 -16.55 10.06
C VAL A 97 -2.52 -17.23 10.12
N GLY A 98 -2.76 -18.13 9.19
CA GLY A 98 -3.95 -19.00 9.20
C GLY A 98 -4.89 -18.80 8.01
N GLY A 99 -4.99 -19.78 7.18
CA GLY A 99 -6.02 -20.20 6.20
C GLY A 99 -7.04 -19.20 5.64
N ILE A 100 -6.62 -18.01 5.20
CA ILE A 100 -7.51 -16.96 4.75
C ILE A 100 -7.67 -16.94 3.24
N SER A 101 -8.84 -16.50 2.79
CA SER A 101 -9.05 -16.13 1.40
C SER A 101 -8.12 -14.96 1.03
N PRO A 102 -7.26 -15.12 0.00
CA PRO A 102 -6.39 -14.04 -0.44
C PRO A 102 -7.21 -12.79 -0.80
N GLY A 103 -6.86 -11.65 -0.22
CA GLY A 103 -7.44 -10.36 -0.58
C GLY A 103 -8.38 -9.69 0.44
N GLU A 104 -8.87 -10.37 1.47
CA GLU A 104 -9.76 -9.74 2.46
C GLU A 104 -9.06 -8.64 3.27
N GLY A 105 -7.81 -8.87 3.71
CA GLY A 105 -7.03 -7.88 4.44
C GLY A 105 -6.72 -6.63 3.61
N VAL A 106 -6.43 -6.83 2.34
CA VAL A 106 -6.21 -5.73 1.38
C VAL A 106 -7.47 -4.88 1.21
N TYR A 107 -8.65 -5.49 1.33
CA TYR A 107 -9.92 -4.79 1.17
C TYR A 107 -10.16 -3.76 2.27
N GLY A 108 -9.81 -4.09 3.53
CA GLY A 108 -9.91 -3.18 4.67
C GLY A 108 -9.02 -1.95 4.50
N LEU A 109 -7.74 -2.16 4.21
CA LEU A 109 -6.78 -1.07 3.99
C LEU A 109 -7.15 -0.20 2.79
N ARG A 110 -7.57 -0.80 1.66
CA ARG A 110 -8.02 -0.06 0.48
C ARG A 110 -9.19 0.87 0.81
N ARG A 111 -10.19 0.36 1.52
CA ARG A 111 -11.35 1.13 1.96
C ARG A 111 -10.92 2.27 2.90
N ALA A 112 -10.02 1.98 3.83
CA ALA A 112 -9.53 2.95 4.80
C ALA A 112 -8.86 4.16 4.14
N PHE A 113 -7.93 3.93 3.21
CA PHE A 113 -7.26 5.03 2.50
C PHE A 113 -8.21 5.82 1.59
N ALA A 114 -9.24 5.18 1.02
CA ALA A 114 -10.28 5.88 0.27
C ALA A 114 -11.12 6.78 1.20
N ILE A 115 -11.51 6.30 2.38
CA ILE A 115 -12.23 7.09 3.39
C ILE A 115 -11.36 8.26 3.88
N ALA A 116 -10.06 8.05 4.07
CA ALA A 116 -9.11 9.10 4.44
C ALA A 116 -8.93 10.20 3.38
N GLY A 117 -9.42 10.00 2.15
CA GLY A 117 -9.45 11.01 1.08
C GLY A 117 -8.46 10.79 -0.06
N ALA A 118 -7.78 9.64 -0.13
CA ALA A 118 -6.87 9.34 -1.23
C ALA A 118 -7.62 9.22 -2.56
N GLN A 119 -7.14 9.92 -3.61
CA GLN A 119 -7.75 9.94 -4.95
C GLN A 119 -7.59 8.60 -5.67
N SER A 120 -6.43 7.99 -5.53
CA SER A 120 -6.11 6.70 -6.13
C SER A 120 -5.15 5.89 -5.27
N GLN A 121 -5.12 4.60 -5.54
CA GLN A 121 -4.29 3.66 -4.79
C GLN A 121 -3.70 2.61 -5.73
N ILE A 122 -2.49 2.15 -5.41
CA ILE A 122 -1.89 0.93 -5.96
C ILE A 122 -1.52 0.05 -4.78
N ILE A 123 -2.07 -1.15 -4.75
CA ILE A 123 -1.94 -2.06 -3.61
C ILE A 123 -1.49 -3.44 -4.09
N SER A 124 -0.57 -4.06 -3.36
CA SER A 124 -0.19 -5.46 -3.59
C SER A 124 -1.17 -6.42 -2.94
N LEU A 125 -1.53 -7.49 -3.65
CA LEU A 125 -2.49 -8.51 -3.21
C LEU A 125 -1.85 -9.72 -2.52
N TRP A 126 -0.57 -9.97 -2.77
CA TRP A 126 0.19 -11.08 -2.19
C TRP A 126 1.66 -10.69 -2.01
N LYS A 127 2.38 -11.55 -1.28
CA LYS A 127 3.81 -11.35 -1.03
C LYS A 127 4.58 -11.33 -2.34
N VAL A 128 5.31 -10.26 -2.57
CA VAL A 128 6.12 -10.01 -3.75
C VAL A 128 7.61 -10.12 -3.45
N ASP A 129 8.40 -10.31 -4.49
CA ASP A 129 9.86 -10.22 -4.41
C ASP A 129 10.30 -8.76 -4.24
N ASP A 130 11.17 -8.49 -3.28
CA ASP A 130 11.60 -7.12 -2.95
C ASP A 130 12.29 -6.44 -4.13
N GLN A 131 13.17 -7.16 -4.84
CA GLN A 131 13.87 -6.60 -5.99
C GLN A 131 12.93 -6.39 -7.18
N GLY A 132 12.05 -7.36 -7.46
CA GLY A 132 11.02 -7.24 -8.51
C GLY A 132 10.08 -6.07 -8.24
N THR A 133 9.66 -5.90 -6.98
CA THR A 133 8.84 -4.77 -6.55
C THR A 133 9.56 -3.43 -6.74
N LYS A 134 10.81 -3.34 -6.32
CA LYS A 134 11.63 -2.13 -6.52
C LYS A 134 11.71 -1.77 -8.00
N ASP A 135 12.02 -2.74 -8.86
CA ASP A 135 12.17 -2.52 -10.29
C ASP A 135 10.84 -2.12 -10.94
N LEU A 136 9.73 -2.74 -10.53
CA LEU A 136 8.38 -2.38 -10.97
C LEU A 136 8.05 -0.95 -10.55
N MET A 137 8.25 -0.58 -9.30
CA MET A 137 7.90 0.74 -8.78
C MET A 137 8.76 1.85 -9.38
N VAL A 138 10.07 1.61 -9.60
CA VAL A 138 10.94 2.58 -10.29
C VAL A 138 10.41 2.87 -11.69
N LYS A 139 10.08 1.85 -12.48
CA LYS A 139 9.54 1.99 -13.83
C LYS A 139 8.15 2.63 -13.83
N TYR A 140 7.31 2.26 -12.87
CA TYR A 140 6.00 2.87 -12.68
C TYR A 140 6.11 4.37 -12.43
N TYR A 141 6.93 4.78 -11.46
CA TYR A 141 7.11 6.20 -11.15
C TYR A 141 7.77 6.99 -12.29
N GLN A 142 8.70 6.40 -13.03
CA GLN A 142 9.25 7.04 -14.24
C GLN A 142 8.15 7.41 -15.21
N ARG A 143 7.28 6.47 -15.57
CA ARG A 143 6.15 6.71 -16.48
C ARG A 143 5.13 7.69 -15.92
N LEU A 144 4.82 7.55 -14.64
CA LEU A 144 3.84 8.40 -13.98
C LEU A 144 4.26 9.87 -13.95
N LEU A 145 5.55 10.13 -13.68
CA LEU A 145 6.09 11.49 -13.51
C LEU A 145 6.45 12.16 -14.84
N ASP A 146 6.66 11.39 -15.91
CA ASP A 146 6.81 11.92 -17.28
C ASP A 146 5.52 12.59 -17.81
N GLY A 147 4.43 12.48 -17.05
CA GLY A 147 3.34 13.46 -17.00
C GLY A 147 2.23 13.32 -18.04
N ASN A 148 2.27 12.34 -18.96
CA ASN A 148 1.31 12.30 -20.06
C ASN A 148 0.38 11.09 -20.08
N ILE A 149 0.51 10.17 -19.13
CA ILE A 149 -0.33 8.96 -19.10
C ILE A 149 -1.03 8.80 -17.74
N GLY A 150 -2.19 8.16 -17.77
CA GLY A 150 -2.96 7.87 -16.57
C GLY A 150 -2.23 6.92 -15.61
N ARG A 151 -2.57 7.02 -14.32
CA ARG A 151 -1.98 6.20 -13.23
C ARG A 151 -2.09 4.71 -13.52
N THR A 152 -3.27 4.25 -13.94
CA THR A 152 -3.53 2.86 -14.29
C THR A 152 -2.78 2.44 -15.55
N GLU A 153 -2.70 3.31 -16.56
CA GLU A 153 -1.98 3.03 -17.79
C GLU A 153 -0.47 2.94 -17.54
N ALA A 154 0.10 3.80 -16.68
CA ALA A 154 1.49 3.70 -16.26
C ALA A 154 1.80 2.33 -15.62
N LEU A 155 0.90 1.85 -14.75
CA LEU A 155 1.04 0.52 -14.15
C LEU A 155 0.93 -0.58 -15.21
N ARG A 156 -0.10 -0.53 -16.05
CA ARG A 156 -0.31 -1.52 -17.13
C ARG A 156 0.89 -1.63 -18.04
N GLN A 157 1.45 -0.52 -18.50
CA GLN A 157 2.64 -0.53 -19.36
C GLN A 157 3.86 -1.11 -18.66
N THR A 158 4.02 -0.83 -17.36
CA THR A 158 5.10 -1.40 -16.54
C THR A 158 4.95 -2.91 -16.42
N GLN A 159 3.75 -3.39 -16.14
CA GLN A 159 3.45 -4.82 -16.05
C GLN A 159 3.65 -5.54 -17.39
N LEU A 160 3.26 -4.93 -18.49
CA LEU A 160 3.50 -5.47 -19.84
C LEU A 160 4.98 -5.54 -20.20
N GLU A 161 5.78 -4.57 -19.79
CA GLU A 161 7.23 -4.59 -19.97
C GLU A 161 7.87 -5.76 -19.22
N MET A 162 7.43 -6.00 -17.98
CA MET A 162 7.90 -7.16 -17.20
C MET A 162 7.47 -8.48 -17.83
N LEU A 163 6.19 -8.62 -18.18
CA LEU A 163 5.65 -9.80 -18.86
C LEU A 163 6.42 -10.14 -20.16
N ARG A 164 6.84 -9.15 -20.91
CA ARG A 164 7.59 -9.33 -22.17
C ARG A 164 9.08 -9.57 -21.98
N GLY A 165 9.56 -9.69 -20.74
CA GLY A 165 10.98 -9.89 -20.43
C GLY A 165 11.87 -8.66 -20.67
N GLN A 166 11.30 -7.51 -21.00
CA GLN A 166 12.06 -6.28 -21.27
C GLN A 166 12.71 -5.69 -20.02
N ALA A 167 12.21 -6.06 -18.83
CA ALA A 167 12.80 -5.74 -17.56
C ALA A 167 13.81 -6.80 -17.06
N GLY A 168 13.98 -7.88 -17.81
CA GLY A 168 14.76 -9.05 -17.51
C GLY A 168 13.91 -10.32 -17.55
N GLU A 169 14.44 -11.39 -18.15
CA GLU A 169 13.70 -12.64 -18.39
C GLU A 169 13.10 -13.24 -17.11
N LYS A 170 13.80 -13.13 -15.97
CA LYS A 170 13.30 -13.62 -14.66
C LYS A 170 11.97 -12.99 -14.23
N TYR A 171 11.65 -11.79 -14.74
CA TYR A 171 10.43 -11.07 -14.35
C TYR A 171 9.22 -11.39 -15.24
N THR A 172 9.31 -12.29 -16.20
CA THR A 172 8.17 -12.68 -17.06
C THR A 172 7.06 -13.38 -16.27
N HIS A 173 7.42 -14.03 -15.16
CA HIS A 173 6.45 -14.75 -14.33
C HIS A 173 5.52 -13.76 -13.59
N PRO A 174 4.20 -13.98 -13.59
CA PRO A 174 3.21 -13.08 -12.96
C PRO A 174 3.45 -12.80 -11.46
N TYR A 175 4.14 -13.68 -10.76
CA TYR A 175 4.52 -13.49 -9.36
C TYR A 175 5.18 -12.14 -9.10
N PHE A 176 6.00 -11.63 -10.03
CA PHE A 176 6.76 -10.40 -9.86
C PHE A 176 5.98 -9.10 -10.13
N TRP A 177 4.86 -9.17 -10.84
CA TRP A 177 4.17 -7.95 -11.29
C TRP A 177 2.64 -7.98 -11.14
N ALA A 178 2.01 -9.14 -11.17
CA ALA A 178 0.55 -9.22 -11.21
C ALA A 178 -0.12 -8.96 -9.84
N SER A 179 0.66 -8.86 -8.75
CA SER A 179 0.15 -8.56 -7.43
C SER A 179 -0.39 -7.15 -7.31
N PHE A 180 0.13 -6.19 -8.07
CA PHE A 180 -0.24 -4.79 -7.95
C PHE A 180 -1.49 -4.46 -8.76
N ILE A 181 -2.52 -3.97 -8.05
CA ILE A 181 -3.78 -3.52 -8.65
C ILE A 181 -4.02 -2.04 -8.39
N PRO A 182 -4.57 -1.30 -9.37
CA PRO A 182 -4.99 0.08 -9.19
C PRO A 182 -6.43 0.16 -8.66
N SER A 183 -6.74 1.25 -7.95
CA SER A 183 -8.07 1.60 -7.50
C SER A 183 -8.26 3.11 -7.47
N GLY A 184 -9.47 3.60 -7.68
CA GLY A 184 -9.80 5.03 -7.65
C GLY A 184 -9.54 5.75 -8.96
N ASN A 185 -9.06 6.98 -8.91
CA ASN A 185 -8.84 7.83 -10.08
C ASN A 185 -7.73 7.26 -10.99
N TRP A 186 -8.05 7.03 -12.25
CA TRP A 186 -7.17 6.44 -13.25
C TRP A 186 -6.47 7.46 -14.17
N LEU A 187 -6.86 8.74 -14.08
CA LEU A 187 -6.35 9.84 -14.90
C LEU A 187 -4.87 10.15 -14.59
N PRO A 188 -4.19 10.94 -15.42
CA PRO A 188 -2.86 11.46 -15.11
C PRO A 188 -2.84 12.20 -13.75
N ILE A 189 -1.70 12.17 -13.09
CA ILE A 189 -1.51 13.00 -11.89
C ILE A 189 -1.36 14.46 -12.35
N PRO A 190 -2.09 15.42 -11.73
CA PRO A 190 -1.92 16.82 -12.07
C PRO A 190 -0.49 17.29 -11.76
N PRO A 191 0.03 18.29 -12.47
CA PRO A 191 1.32 18.88 -12.15
C PRO A 191 1.32 19.38 -10.69
N ARG A 192 2.40 19.10 -9.98
CA ARG A 192 2.54 19.60 -8.60
C ARG A 192 2.54 21.14 -8.63
N GLN A 193 1.52 21.75 -8.04
CA GLN A 193 1.54 23.19 -7.82
C GLN A 193 2.70 23.53 -6.88
N LYS A 194 3.56 24.46 -7.31
CA LYS A 194 4.72 24.92 -6.53
C LYS A 194 4.29 25.81 -5.39
#